data_3ad92ee297ff99a89d03a2d66d92d9d7
#
_entry.id   3ad92ee297ff99a89d03a2d66d92d9d7
#
_cell.length_a   1.000
_cell.length_b   1.000
_cell.length_c   1.000
_cell.angle_alpha   90.00
_cell.angle_beta   90.00
_cell.angle_gamma   90.00
#
_symmetry.space_group_name_H-M   'P 1'
#
loop_
_entity.id
_entity.type
_entity.pdbx_description
1 polymer ?
#
loop_
_entity_poly.entity_id
_entity_poly.type
_entity_poly.pdbx_seq_one_letter_code
_entity_poly.pdbx_strand_id
1 'polypeptide(L)'
;MTMTQQHRIGSEFGAHSTATDVLDGIDLTGRTVLITGGYSGLGKAATEAMARAGAEVIVPARRPETARNALRGNAEVTELDLADPNSIQIFAERFLDTGRTIDILIANAGVMAYPRERIGPGWEAHFAINHLGHFALVNRLQPALTPEARVVSVASSGHFLSDIRWDDTHFEHDYDSWQAYGQSKTANALFATHLATLGVRAFAVHPGSILTPLQRNIPRAEQIAQGWIGEDGSRTAGFKTPAQGAATAVWAATAPQLEAFGGAYCQDCDIAEPATTEDMLVGGVKPWAVDPEAAARLWALSREFTGLDSFTACHRRPTIAMMHDRPL
;
A
#
# COMPACT_ATOMS: atom_id res chain seq x y z
N MET A 1 -23.20 2.70 4.93
CA MET A 1 -22.34 1.51 5.11
C MET A 1 -21.80 1.52 6.51
N THR A 2 -21.86 0.41 7.21
CA THR A 2 -21.29 0.27 8.56
C THR A 2 -19.77 0.35 8.45
N MET A 3 -19.13 1.17 9.29
CA MET A 3 -17.66 1.21 9.40
C MET A 3 -17.13 -0.20 9.65
N THR A 4 -16.05 -0.56 8.97
CA THR A 4 -15.31 -1.79 9.30
C THR A 4 -14.82 -1.68 10.74
N GLN A 5 -15.31 -2.55 11.61
CA GLN A 5 -14.91 -2.53 13.01
C GLN A 5 -13.45 -2.93 13.13
N GLN A 6 -12.64 -2.04 13.71
CA GLN A 6 -11.24 -2.31 14.02
C GLN A 6 -11.15 -3.16 15.30
N HIS A 7 -11.17 -4.49 15.14
CA HIS A 7 -11.00 -5.44 16.22
C HIS A 7 -10.32 -6.71 15.72
N ARG A 8 -9.55 -7.34 16.57
CA ARG A 8 -8.86 -8.58 16.22
C ARG A 8 -9.86 -9.68 15.88
N ILE A 9 -9.54 -10.43 14.82
CA ILE A 9 -10.33 -11.60 14.40
C ILE A 9 -9.70 -12.92 14.84
N GLY A 10 -8.54 -12.87 15.48
CA GLY A 10 -7.85 -14.04 16.03
C GLY A 10 -7.15 -14.86 14.95
N SER A 11 -6.35 -14.22 14.10
CA SER A 11 -5.48 -14.92 13.16
C SER A 11 -4.52 -15.87 13.89
N GLU A 12 -4.24 -17.03 13.30
CA GLU A 12 -3.21 -17.97 13.79
C GLU A 12 -1.77 -17.44 13.66
N PHE A 13 -1.59 -16.33 12.93
CA PHE A 13 -0.31 -15.66 12.72
C PHE A 13 -0.14 -14.49 13.67
N GLY A 14 1.09 -13.91 13.71
CA GLY A 14 1.38 -12.79 14.57
C GLY A 14 2.66 -12.05 14.19
N ALA A 15 3.18 -11.25 15.12
CA ALA A 15 4.34 -10.36 14.92
C ALA A 15 5.61 -11.06 14.41
N HIS A 16 5.80 -12.32 14.74
CA HIS A 16 6.98 -13.12 14.37
C HIS A 16 6.77 -14.00 13.14
N SER A 17 5.55 -14.12 12.64
CA SER A 17 5.25 -14.86 11.41
C SER A 17 5.95 -14.22 10.22
N THR A 18 6.44 -15.05 9.30
CA THR A 18 7.03 -14.62 8.05
C THR A 18 6.03 -14.70 6.90
N ALA A 19 6.31 -14.03 5.79
CA ALA A 19 5.50 -14.16 4.57
C ALA A 19 5.41 -15.62 4.08
N THR A 20 6.44 -16.44 4.34
CA THR A 20 6.44 -17.86 3.98
C THR A 20 5.51 -18.66 4.89
N ASP A 21 5.50 -18.37 6.20
CA ASP A 21 4.58 -19.05 7.13
C ASP A 21 3.11 -18.78 6.76
N VAL A 22 2.81 -17.52 6.38
CA VAL A 22 1.46 -17.11 5.93
C VAL A 22 1.02 -17.84 4.66
N LEU A 23 1.96 -18.14 3.76
CA LEU A 23 1.67 -18.81 2.49
C LEU A 23 1.81 -20.35 2.57
N ASP A 24 2.08 -20.91 3.74
CA ASP A 24 2.15 -22.35 3.88
C ASP A 24 0.79 -23.01 3.52
N GLY A 25 0.83 -23.92 2.56
CA GLY A 25 -0.38 -24.57 2.03
C GLY A 25 -1.23 -23.72 1.09
N ILE A 26 -0.85 -22.46 0.78
CA ILE A 26 -1.55 -21.61 -0.19
C ILE A 26 -0.91 -21.74 -1.58
N ASP A 27 -1.72 -22.13 -2.56
CA ASP A 27 -1.34 -22.18 -3.98
C ASP A 27 -1.81 -20.90 -4.70
N LEU A 28 -0.86 -20.13 -5.23
CA LEU A 28 -1.11 -18.93 -6.03
C LEU A 28 -0.90 -19.16 -7.55
N THR A 29 -0.84 -20.41 -7.99
CA THR A 29 -0.71 -20.75 -9.42
C THR A 29 -1.83 -20.11 -10.23
N GLY A 30 -1.49 -19.43 -11.33
CA GLY A 30 -2.42 -18.70 -12.18
C GLY A 30 -2.89 -17.34 -11.61
N ARG A 31 -2.35 -16.92 -10.48
CA ARG A 31 -2.63 -15.57 -9.93
C ARG A 31 -1.56 -14.58 -10.35
N THR A 32 -2.00 -13.42 -10.84
CA THR A 32 -1.12 -12.29 -11.16
C THR A 32 -1.04 -11.33 -9.97
N VAL A 33 0.17 -11.09 -9.50
CA VAL A 33 0.46 -10.22 -8.36
C VAL A 33 1.33 -9.05 -8.79
N LEU A 34 0.89 -7.82 -8.57
CA LEU A 34 1.66 -6.61 -8.83
C LEU A 34 2.15 -6.01 -7.51
N ILE A 35 3.48 -5.83 -7.35
CA ILE A 35 4.09 -5.30 -6.12
C ILE A 35 4.98 -4.12 -6.44
N THR A 36 4.58 -2.90 -6.08
CA THR A 36 5.46 -1.74 -6.19
C THR A 36 6.59 -1.80 -5.16
N GLY A 37 7.82 -1.47 -5.58
CA GLY A 37 8.98 -1.59 -4.70
C GLY A 37 9.33 -3.03 -4.31
N GLY A 38 8.86 -4.01 -5.06
CA GLY A 38 9.01 -5.45 -4.83
C GLY A 38 10.43 -6.00 -4.94
N TYR A 39 11.44 -5.14 -5.14
CA TYR A 39 12.83 -5.56 -5.32
C TYR A 39 13.74 -5.23 -4.13
N SER A 40 13.23 -4.67 -3.05
CA SER A 40 14.02 -4.33 -1.86
C SER A 40 13.21 -4.48 -0.57
N GLY A 41 13.92 -4.64 0.55
CA GLY A 41 13.30 -4.71 1.88
C GLY A 41 12.18 -5.73 1.97
N LEU A 42 11.07 -5.33 2.60
CA LEU A 42 9.89 -6.19 2.77
C LEU A 42 9.19 -6.50 1.44
N GLY A 43 9.19 -5.58 0.48
CA GLY A 43 8.64 -5.83 -0.85
C GLY A 43 9.33 -6.99 -1.56
N LYS A 44 10.67 -7.09 -1.46
CA LYS A 44 11.42 -8.22 -2.00
C LYS A 44 11.03 -9.53 -1.31
N ALA A 45 10.91 -9.52 0.02
CA ALA A 45 10.51 -10.71 0.76
C ALA A 45 9.09 -11.18 0.37
N ALA A 46 8.15 -10.26 0.16
CA ALA A 46 6.82 -10.56 -0.35
C ALA A 46 6.86 -11.13 -1.77
N THR A 47 7.62 -10.50 -2.68
CA THR A 47 7.82 -10.98 -4.07
C THR A 47 8.33 -12.41 -4.09
N GLU A 48 9.41 -12.71 -3.34
CA GLU A 48 10.00 -14.04 -3.30
C GLU A 48 9.09 -15.09 -2.67
N ALA A 49 8.30 -14.72 -1.65
CA ALA A 49 7.35 -15.63 -1.02
C ALA A 49 6.18 -15.96 -1.95
N MET A 50 5.57 -14.94 -2.59
CA MET A 50 4.45 -15.14 -3.51
C MET A 50 4.86 -15.89 -4.79
N ALA A 51 6.04 -15.60 -5.34
CA ALA A 51 6.57 -16.36 -6.48
C ALA A 51 6.80 -17.84 -6.13
N ARG A 52 7.32 -18.15 -4.92
CA ARG A 52 7.45 -19.55 -4.45
C ARG A 52 6.11 -20.26 -4.27
N ALA A 53 5.05 -19.51 -3.93
CA ALA A 53 3.68 -20.03 -3.86
C ALA A 53 3.01 -20.18 -5.24
N GLY A 54 3.72 -19.92 -6.35
CA GLY A 54 3.24 -20.13 -7.71
C GLY A 54 2.69 -18.89 -8.42
N ALA A 55 2.68 -17.71 -7.79
CA ALA A 55 2.18 -16.50 -8.41
C ALA A 55 3.06 -15.99 -9.56
N GLU A 56 2.42 -15.42 -10.59
CA GLU A 56 3.08 -14.58 -11.58
C GLU A 56 3.27 -13.17 -10.98
N VAL A 57 4.49 -12.88 -10.51
CA VAL A 57 4.77 -11.60 -9.83
C VAL A 57 5.34 -10.58 -10.80
N ILE A 58 4.73 -9.39 -10.85
CA ILE A 58 5.17 -8.23 -11.61
C ILE A 58 5.68 -7.18 -10.64
N VAL A 59 6.91 -6.74 -10.84
CA VAL A 59 7.57 -5.72 -10.01
C VAL A 59 7.89 -4.49 -10.86
N PRO A 60 7.01 -3.48 -10.84
CA PRO A 60 7.32 -2.19 -11.45
C PRO A 60 8.42 -1.49 -10.64
N ALA A 61 9.42 -0.95 -11.33
CA ALA A 61 10.61 -0.38 -10.71
C ALA A 61 11.12 0.86 -11.47
N ARG A 62 11.50 1.91 -10.73
CA ARG A 62 12.13 3.10 -11.30
C ARG A 62 13.50 2.81 -11.93
N ARG A 63 14.20 1.78 -11.45
CA ARG A 63 15.48 1.30 -11.95
C ARG A 63 15.38 -0.18 -12.29
N PRO A 64 14.87 -0.56 -13.48
CA PRO A 64 14.59 -1.95 -13.82
C PRO A 64 15.81 -2.88 -13.71
N GLU A 65 17.00 -2.44 -14.15
CA GLU A 65 18.20 -3.26 -14.06
C GLU A 65 18.59 -3.59 -12.61
N THR A 66 18.46 -2.61 -11.70
CA THR A 66 18.69 -2.86 -10.27
C THR A 66 17.70 -3.88 -9.71
N ALA A 67 16.45 -3.80 -10.14
CA ALA A 67 15.40 -4.73 -9.72
C ALA A 67 15.62 -6.14 -10.28
N ARG A 68 15.98 -6.29 -11.56
CA ARG A 68 16.31 -7.60 -12.17
C ARG A 68 17.46 -8.30 -11.45
N ASN A 69 18.52 -7.54 -11.16
CA ASN A 69 19.68 -8.07 -10.42
C ASN A 69 19.31 -8.51 -8.99
N ALA A 70 18.41 -7.76 -8.32
CA ALA A 70 17.98 -8.10 -6.96
C ALA A 70 17.07 -9.33 -6.92
N LEU A 71 16.21 -9.52 -7.92
CA LEU A 71 15.20 -10.58 -7.96
C LEU A 71 15.64 -11.88 -8.62
N ARG A 72 16.72 -11.84 -9.43
CA ARG A 72 17.31 -13.03 -10.05
C ARG A 72 16.32 -13.93 -10.81
N GLY A 73 15.34 -13.33 -11.48
CA GLY A 73 14.33 -14.05 -12.26
C GLY A 73 13.06 -14.48 -11.50
N ASN A 74 12.94 -14.16 -10.22
CA ASN A 74 11.73 -14.50 -9.42
C ASN A 74 10.52 -13.61 -9.73
N ALA A 75 10.62 -12.65 -10.64
CA ALA A 75 9.52 -11.78 -11.05
C ALA A 75 9.79 -11.14 -12.41
N GLU A 76 8.73 -10.78 -13.09
CA GLU A 76 8.77 -9.87 -14.24
C GLU A 76 9.05 -8.44 -13.75
N VAL A 77 10.06 -7.79 -14.34
CA VAL A 77 10.44 -6.43 -13.97
C VAL A 77 10.11 -5.46 -15.12
N THR A 78 9.31 -4.46 -14.82
CA THR A 78 8.90 -3.40 -15.75
C THR A 78 9.31 -2.04 -15.24
N GLU A 79 9.27 -1.01 -16.09
CA GLU A 79 9.62 0.35 -15.71
C GLU A 79 8.40 1.10 -15.17
N LEU A 80 8.56 1.76 -14.01
CA LEU A 80 7.58 2.65 -13.39
C LEU A 80 8.27 3.58 -12.40
N ASP A 81 8.04 4.89 -12.54
CA ASP A 81 8.33 5.88 -11.49
C ASP A 81 7.02 6.45 -10.93
N LEU A 82 6.75 6.20 -9.65
CA LEU A 82 5.57 6.72 -8.95
C LEU A 82 5.62 8.24 -8.73
N ALA A 83 6.78 8.86 -8.90
CA ALA A 83 6.95 10.31 -8.85
C ALA A 83 6.54 11.00 -10.18
N ASP A 84 6.39 10.24 -11.27
CA ASP A 84 6.08 10.76 -12.59
C ASP A 84 4.70 10.28 -13.08
N PRO A 85 3.68 11.17 -13.11
CA PRO A 85 2.35 10.83 -13.63
C PRO A 85 2.35 10.26 -15.06
N ASN A 86 3.29 10.69 -15.90
CA ASN A 86 3.42 10.19 -17.26
C ASN A 86 3.97 8.76 -17.29
N SER A 87 4.97 8.46 -16.43
CA SER A 87 5.47 7.09 -16.26
C SER A 87 4.38 6.14 -15.79
N ILE A 88 3.52 6.58 -14.84
CA ILE A 88 2.37 5.79 -14.37
C ILE A 88 1.38 5.52 -15.49
N GLN A 89 1.09 6.53 -16.32
CA GLN A 89 0.19 6.38 -17.45
C GLN A 89 0.73 5.37 -18.46
N ILE A 90 1.97 5.53 -18.89
CA ILE A 90 2.61 4.65 -19.88
C ILE A 90 2.65 3.20 -19.37
N PHE A 91 3.00 3.01 -18.09
CA PHE A 91 2.99 1.67 -17.49
C PHE A 91 1.60 1.04 -17.54
N ALA A 92 0.57 1.78 -17.11
CA ALA A 92 -0.80 1.27 -17.06
C ALA A 92 -1.34 0.94 -18.48
N GLU A 93 -1.12 1.81 -19.46
CA GLU A 93 -1.49 1.58 -20.85
C GLU A 93 -0.85 0.30 -21.39
N ARG A 94 0.48 0.16 -21.24
CA ARG A 94 1.20 -1.05 -21.66
C ARG A 94 0.70 -2.31 -20.96
N PHE A 95 0.38 -2.22 -19.67
CA PHE A 95 -0.17 -3.36 -18.94
C PHE A 95 -1.54 -3.75 -19.48
N LEU A 96 -2.45 -2.80 -19.68
CA LEU A 96 -3.79 -3.03 -20.21
C LEU A 96 -3.77 -3.62 -21.62
N ASP A 97 -2.83 -3.19 -22.46
CA ASP A 97 -2.65 -3.70 -23.82
C ASP A 97 -2.26 -5.20 -23.86
N THR A 98 -1.71 -5.73 -22.75
CA THR A 98 -1.42 -7.17 -22.65
C THR A 98 -2.67 -8.02 -22.49
N GLY A 99 -3.81 -7.45 -22.13
CA GLY A 99 -5.04 -8.16 -21.77
C GLY A 99 -4.97 -8.98 -20.47
N ARG A 100 -3.87 -8.88 -19.71
CA ARG A 100 -3.69 -9.55 -18.40
C ARG A 100 -4.58 -8.94 -17.35
N THR A 101 -4.95 -9.73 -16.35
CA THR A 101 -5.68 -9.27 -15.16
C THR A 101 -4.79 -9.28 -13.92
N ILE A 102 -5.21 -8.59 -12.88
CA ILE A 102 -4.50 -8.49 -11.60
C ILE A 102 -5.41 -9.05 -10.51
N ASP A 103 -4.94 -10.08 -9.81
CA ASP A 103 -5.62 -10.65 -8.65
C ASP A 103 -5.21 -9.97 -7.34
N ILE A 104 -3.95 -9.55 -7.24
CA ILE A 104 -3.42 -8.90 -6.04
C ILE A 104 -2.55 -7.70 -6.45
N LEU A 105 -2.81 -6.54 -5.87
CA LEU A 105 -1.97 -5.35 -5.99
C LEU A 105 -1.48 -4.92 -4.62
N ILE A 106 -0.15 -4.95 -4.41
CA ILE A 106 0.47 -4.46 -3.17
C ILE A 106 1.17 -3.12 -3.45
N ALA A 107 0.54 -2.04 -3.00
CA ALA A 107 1.06 -0.68 -3.04
C ALA A 107 2.08 -0.48 -1.91
N ASN A 108 3.32 -0.98 -2.12
CA ASN A 108 4.35 -1.08 -1.08
C ASN A 108 5.46 -0.03 -1.22
N ALA A 109 5.77 0.44 -2.42
CA ALA A 109 6.84 1.43 -2.62
C ALA A 109 6.64 2.68 -1.77
N GLY A 110 7.74 3.31 -1.35
CA GLY A 110 7.66 4.54 -0.61
C GLY A 110 9.00 5.18 -0.30
N VAL A 111 8.90 6.40 0.22
CA VAL A 111 10.02 7.18 0.76
C VAL A 111 9.69 7.59 2.20
N MET A 112 10.73 7.81 3.01
CA MET A 112 10.63 8.21 4.41
C MET A 112 11.74 9.20 4.74
N ALA A 113 11.45 10.16 5.60
CA ALA A 113 12.36 11.23 5.98
C ALA A 113 13.03 11.88 4.75
N TYR A 114 12.23 12.10 3.72
CA TYR A 114 12.69 12.69 2.47
C TYR A 114 12.88 14.21 2.66
N PRO A 115 13.90 14.81 2.06
CA PRO A 115 14.06 16.26 2.15
C PRO A 115 12.88 17.00 1.52
N ARG A 116 12.71 18.28 1.84
CA ARG A 116 11.69 19.11 1.20
C ARG A 116 11.93 19.16 -0.29
N GLU A 117 11.09 18.47 -1.03
CA GLU A 117 11.13 18.40 -2.49
C GLU A 117 9.72 18.44 -3.07
N ARG A 118 9.59 19.04 -4.25
CA ARG A 118 8.32 19.10 -5.00
C ARG A 118 8.37 18.15 -6.17
N ILE A 119 7.31 17.36 -6.33
CA ILE A 119 7.16 16.34 -7.35
C ILE A 119 6.01 16.72 -8.29
N GLY A 120 6.19 16.43 -9.58
CA GLY A 120 5.17 16.69 -10.60
C GLY A 120 4.70 18.14 -10.61
N PRO A 121 3.39 18.43 -10.48
CA PRO A 121 2.86 19.79 -10.51
C PRO A 121 3.15 20.64 -9.25
N GLY A 122 4.00 20.17 -8.35
CA GLY A 122 4.35 20.87 -7.11
C GLY A 122 3.90 20.14 -5.84
N TRP A 123 3.61 18.85 -5.92
CA TRP A 123 3.20 18.05 -4.77
C TRP A 123 4.35 17.79 -3.80
N GLU A 124 4.05 17.69 -2.51
CA GLU A 124 5.02 17.26 -1.50
C GLU A 124 5.46 15.79 -1.76
N ALA A 125 6.75 15.52 -1.63
CA ALA A 125 7.34 14.28 -2.14
C ALA A 125 6.81 13.00 -1.48
N HIS A 126 6.57 12.99 -0.15
CA HIS A 126 5.99 11.80 0.50
C HIS A 126 4.55 11.58 0.03
N PHE A 127 3.75 12.64 0.02
CA PHE A 127 2.36 12.56 -0.42
C PHE A 127 2.25 12.16 -1.89
N ALA A 128 3.12 12.72 -2.74
CA ALA A 128 3.18 12.40 -4.17
C ALA A 128 3.52 10.92 -4.41
N ILE A 129 4.61 10.43 -3.83
CA ILE A 129 5.14 9.08 -4.12
C ILE A 129 4.36 8.00 -3.37
N ASN A 130 4.14 8.20 -2.05
CA ASN A 130 3.55 7.17 -1.21
C ASN A 130 2.04 7.03 -1.44
N HIS A 131 1.34 8.12 -1.78
CA HIS A 131 -0.11 8.16 -1.94
C HIS A 131 -0.57 8.46 -3.36
N LEU A 132 -0.34 9.67 -3.90
CA LEU A 132 -0.90 10.06 -5.21
C LEU A 132 -0.43 9.19 -6.36
N GLY A 133 0.82 8.73 -6.34
CA GLY A 133 1.35 7.80 -7.33
C GLY A 133 0.63 6.45 -7.30
N HIS A 134 0.35 5.91 -6.12
CA HIS A 134 -0.43 4.67 -5.98
C HIS A 134 -1.91 4.89 -6.28
N PHE A 135 -2.49 6.02 -5.88
CA PHE A 135 -3.84 6.40 -6.25
C PHE A 135 -4.01 6.41 -7.78
N ALA A 136 -3.08 7.07 -8.49
CA ALA A 136 -3.10 7.12 -9.94
C ALA A 136 -2.91 5.74 -10.57
N LEU A 137 -1.97 4.94 -10.07
CA LEU A 137 -1.69 3.59 -10.55
C LEU A 137 -2.93 2.68 -10.41
N VAL A 138 -3.55 2.64 -9.22
CA VAL A 138 -4.73 1.79 -8.97
C VAL A 138 -5.92 2.24 -9.80
N ASN A 139 -6.15 3.55 -9.94
CA ASN A 139 -7.21 4.07 -10.80
C ASN A 139 -7.00 3.68 -12.27
N ARG A 140 -5.79 3.82 -12.81
CA ARG A 140 -5.50 3.48 -14.20
C ARG A 140 -5.56 1.97 -14.49
N LEU A 141 -5.21 1.14 -13.50
CA LEU A 141 -5.26 -0.32 -13.59
C LEU A 141 -6.63 -0.91 -13.21
N GLN A 142 -7.60 -0.08 -12.82
CA GLN A 142 -8.95 -0.55 -12.44
C GLN A 142 -9.57 -1.51 -13.47
N PRO A 143 -9.46 -1.31 -14.80
CA PRO A 143 -10.03 -2.23 -15.76
C PRO A 143 -9.38 -3.63 -15.77
N ALA A 144 -8.16 -3.76 -15.27
CA ALA A 144 -7.44 -5.02 -15.16
C ALA A 144 -7.65 -5.75 -13.81
N LEU A 145 -8.22 -5.09 -12.80
CA LEU A 145 -8.51 -5.75 -11.53
C LEU A 145 -9.61 -6.81 -11.73
N THR A 146 -9.35 -8.04 -11.27
CA THR A 146 -10.40 -9.07 -11.24
C THR A 146 -11.51 -8.68 -10.24
N PRO A 147 -12.74 -9.21 -10.35
CA PRO A 147 -13.81 -8.92 -9.39
C PRO A 147 -13.45 -9.27 -7.94
N GLU A 148 -12.58 -10.26 -7.77
CA GLU A 148 -12.06 -10.70 -6.46
C GLU A 148 -10.71 -10.09 -6.10
N ALA A 149 -10.21 -9.15 -6.91
CA ALA A 149 -8.90 -8.55 -6.68
C ALA A 149 -8.77 -7.94 -5.29
N ARG A 150 -7.60 -8.10 -4.70
CA ARG A 150 -7.24 -7.45 -3.44
C ARG A 150 -6.21 -6.34 -3.66
N VAL A 151 -6.47 -5.19 -3.05
CA VAL A 151 -5.53 -4.06 -3.04
C VAL A 151 -5.02 -3.86 -1.61
N VAL A 152 -3.72 -4.03 -1.41
CA VAL A 152 -3.06 -3.84 -0.12
C VAL A 152 -2.23 -2.57 -0.16
N SER A 153 -2.60 -1.60 0.67
CA SER A 153 -1.88 -0.31 0.81
C SER A 153 -0.96 -0.35 2.01
N VAL A 154 0.36 -0.27 1.78
CA VAL A 154 1.34 -0.31 2.88
C VAL A 154 1.39 1.03 3.58
N ALA A 155 0.68 1.13 4.71
CA ALA A 155 0.71 2.21 5.66
C ALA A 155 1.91 2.08 6.64
N SER A 156 1.78 2.57 7.85
CA SER A 156 2.82 2.50 8.90
C SER A 156 2.23 2.99 10.23
N SER A 157 2.82 2.60 11.37
CA SER A 157 2.59 3.31 12.63
C SER A 157 2.97 4.81 12.53
N GLY A 158 3.73 5.20 11.52
CA GLY A 158 3.97 6.61 11.20
C GLY A 158 2.71 7.46 11.04
N HIS A 159 1.54 6.88 10.78
CA HIS A 159 0.27 7.61 10.76
C HIS A 159 -0.10 8.28 12.10
N PHE A 160 0.54 7.87 13.21
CA PHE A 160 0.43 8.55 14.51
C PHE A 160 1.01 9.96 14.49
N LEU A 161 1.97 10.25 13.61
CA LEU A 161 2.69 11.52 13.56
C LEU A 161 1.87 12.65 12.94
N SER A 162 0.91 12.35 12.09
CA SER A 162 0.09 13.37 11.44
C SER A 162 -1.20 12.78 10.87
N ASP A 163 -2.31 13.46 11.10
CA ASP A 163 -3.50 13.41 10.26
C ASP A 163 -3.24 14.11 8.93
N ILE A 164 -4.23 14.17 8.02
CA ILE A 164 -4.16 14.97 6.79
C ILE A 164 -4.24 16.46 7.14
N ARG A 165 -3.27 17.24 6.69
CA ARG A 165 -3.28 18.69 6.78
C ARG A 165 -4.15 19.27 5.67
N TRP A 166 -5.45 19.28 5.88
CA TRP A 166 -6.43 19.62 4.87
C TRP A 166 -6.24 20.99 4.23
N ASP A 167 -5.72 21.98 4.98
CA ASP A 167 -5.52 23.35 4.53
C ASP A 167 -4.10 23.58 3.99
N ASP A 168 -3.18 22.62 4.20
CA ASP A 168 -1.78 22.69 3.77
C ASP A 168 -1.21 21.30 3.47
N THR A 169 -1.90 20.54 2.62
CA THR A 169 -1.55 19.15 2.29
C THR A 169 -0.14 19.00 1.73
N HIS A 170 0.39 20.07 1.13
CA HIS A 170 1.72 20.04 0.54
C HIS A 170 2.79 20.70 1.39
N PHE A 171 2.51 21.01 2.67
CA PHE A 171 3.49 21.61 3.58
C PHE A 171 4.16 22.84 2.96
N GLU A 172 3.36 23.82 2.53
CA GLU A 172 3.88 25.11 2.06
C GLU A 172 4.55 25.84 3.21
N HIS A 173 4.01 25.66 4.43
CA HIS A 173 4.52 26.22 5.66
C HIS A 173 5.00 25.13 6.60
N ASP A 174 6.04 25.42 7.41
CA ASP A 174 6.54 24.60 8.51
C ASP A 174 6.78 23.13 8.13
N TYR A 175 7.56 22.91 7.06
CA TYR A 175 7.90 21.57 6.60
C TYR A 175 8.64 20.76 7.67
N ASP A 176 8.04 19.64 8.04
CA ASP A 176 8.65 18.60 8.84
C ASP A 176 8.56 17.26 8.10
N SER A 177 9.69 16.64 7.84
CA SER A 177 9.78 15.43 7.04
C SER A 177 9.10 14.21 7.69
N TRP A 178 9.02 14.18 9.03
CA TRP A 178 8.33 13.12 9.75
C TRP A 178 6.82 13.31 9.74
N GLN A 179 6.34 14.54 9.89
CA GLN A 179 4.91 14.85 9.75
C GLN A 179 4.44 14.61 8.31
N ALA A 180 5.23 15.01 7.30
CA ALA A 180 4.91 14.76 5.89
C ALA A 180 4.88 13.26 5.57
N TYR A 181 5.82 12.48 6.12
CA TYR A 181 5.76 11.02 6.07
C TYR A 181 4.50 10.48 6.76
N GLY A 182 4.22 10.93 7.98
CA GLY A 182 3.05 10.53 8.76
C GLY A 182 1.75 10.77 8.01
N GLN A 183 1.57 11.98 7.47
CA GLN A 183 0.42 12.32 6.61
C GLN A 183 0.29 11.36 5.42
N SER A 184 1.39 11.04 4.74
CA SER A 184 1.35 10.12 3.61
C SER A 184 0.90 8.70 4.02
N LYS A 185 1.21 8.28 5.27
CA LYS A 185 0.81 6.97 5.80
C LYS A 185 -0.63 6.94 6.31
N THR A 186 -1.12 8.07 6.86
CA THR A 186 -2.55 8.29 7.07
C THR A 186 -3.31 8.24 5.74
N ALA A 187 -2.80 8.90 4.70
CA ALA A 187 -3.41 8.87 3.38
C ALA A 187 -3.48 7.44 2.80
N ASN A 188 -2.45 6.62 3.00
CA ASN A 188 -2.45 5.22 2.56
C ASN A 188 -3.52 4.38 3.28
N ALA A 189 -3.76 4.63 4.56
CA ALA A 189 -4.81 3.96 5.32
C ALA A 189 -6.21 4.39 4.83
N LEU A 190 -6.46 5.69 4.73
CA LEU A 190 -7.72 6.25 4.22
C LEU A 190 -8.02 5.84 2.78
N PHE A 191 -6.99 5.67 1.94
CA PHE A 191 -7.14 5.18 0.57
C PHE A 191 -7.75 3.77 0.54
N ALA A 192 -7.25 2.84 1.36
CA ALA A 192 -7.82 1.50 1.46
C ALA A 192 -9.25 1.54 2.01
N THR A 193 -9.51 2.38 3.01
CA THR A 193 -10.86 2.60 3.59
C THR A 193 -11.84 3.04 2.50
N HIS A 194 -11.48 4.02 1.66
CA HIS A 194 -12.38 4.49 0.60
C HIS A 194 -12.55 3.47 -0.53
N LEU A 195 -11.48 2.81 -0.99
CA LEU A 195 -11.57 1.75 -2.01
C LEU A 195 -12.56 0.66 -1.62
N ALA A 196 -12.61 0.29 -0.34
CA ALA A 196 -13.57 -0.69 0.16
C ALA A 196 -15.03 -0.21 0.00
N THR A 197 -15.30 1.09 0.16
CA THR A 197 -16.65 1.65 -0.10
C THR A 197 -17.04 1.58 -1.56
N LEU A 198 -16.08 1.48 -2.47
CA LEU A 198 -16.27 1.33 -3.90
C LEU A 198 -16.34 -0.15 -4.35
N GLY A 199 -16.39 -1.09 -3.40
CA GLY A 199 -16.54 -2.52 -3.65
C GLY A 199 -15.22 -3.27 -3.92
N VAL A 200 -14.07 -2.64 -3.71
CA VAL A 200 -12.76 -3.29 -3.83
C VAL A 200 -12.39 -3.95 -2.49
N ARG A 201 -11.87 -5.17 -2.51
CA ARG A 201 -11.29 -5.81 -1.32
C ARG A 201 -9.95 -5.14 -0.97
N ALA A 202 -10.01 -3.98 -0.32
CA ALA A 202 -8.84 -3.17 -0.01
C ALA A 202 -8.53 -3.18 1.49
N PHE A 203 -7.22 -3.20 1.82
CA PHE A 203 -6.72 -3.25 3.20
C PHE A 203 -5.52 -2.33 3.35
N ALA A 204 -5.42 -1.65 4.49
CA ALA A 204 -4.22 -0.94 4.88
C ALA A 204 -3.39 -1.82 5.83
N VAL A 205 -2.06 -1.77 5.72
CA VAL A 205 -1.21 -2.64 6.56
C VAL A 205 -0.05 -1.89 7.20
N HIS A 206 0.18 -2.14 8.50
CA HIS A 206 1.41 -1.77 9.18
C HIS A 206 2.35 -2.97 9.24
N PRO A 207 3.54 -2.87 8.64
CA PRO A 207 4.47 -4.01 8.58
C PRO A 207 5.27 -4.26 9.87
N GLY A 208 5.18 -3.36 10.85
CA GLY A 208 6.05 -3.32 12.02
C GLY A 208 7.28 -2.43 11.80
N SER A 209 8.21 -2.44 12.74
CA SER A 209 9.50 -1.74 12.65
C SER A 209 10.53 -2.65 11.97
N ILE A 210 11.04 -2.25 10.80
CA ILE A 210 11.99 -3.04 10.00
C ILE A 210 13.10 -2.11 9.50
N LEU A 211 14.36 -2.52 9.65
CA LEU A 211 15.48 -1.85 9.00
C LEU A 211 15.60 -2.31 7.53
N THR A 212 15.44 -1.36 6.62
CA THR A 212 15.46 -1.59 5.17
C THR A 212 16.10 -0.39 4.48
N PRO A 213 16.33 -0.41 3.16
CA PRO A 213 16.74 0.78 2.44
C PRO A 213 15.76 1.98 2.49
N LEU A 214 14.61 1.85 3.15
CA LEU A 214 13.69 2.96 3.39
C LEU A 214 14.33 4.05 4.25
N GLN A 215 15.18 3.67 5.21
CA GLN A 215 15.91 4.57 6.12
C GLN A 215 17.12 5.27 5.49
N ARG A 216 17.37 5.11 4.19
CA ARG A 216 18.57 5.64 3.50
C ARG A 216 18.77 7.16 3.61
N ASN A 217 17.69 7.92 3.84
CA ASN A 217 17.75 9.37 3.99
C ASN A 217 17.99 9.82 5.44
N ILE A 218 17.98 8.89 6.39
CA ILE A 218 18.16 9.18 7.81
C ILE A 218 19.65 9.01 8.15
N PRO A 219 20.35 10.05 8.64
CA PRO A 219 21.74 9.95 9.03
C PRO A 219 21.97 8.81 10.04
N ARG A 220 23.11 8.13 9.93
CA ARG A 220 23.45 7.04 10.86
C ARG A 220 23.42 7.48 12.32
N ALA A 221 23.90 8.68 12.61
CA ALA A 221 23.88 9.24 13.95
C ALA A 221 22.46 9.38 14.51
N GLU A 222 21.51 9.76 13.66
CA GLU A 222 20.08 9.84 14.02
C GLU A 222 19.51 8.45 14.28
N GLN A 223 19.82 7.45 13.42
CA GLN A 223 19.38 6.08 13.64
C GLN A 223 19.90 5.49 14.96
N ILE A 224 21.12 5.84 15.37
CA ILE A 224 21.69 5.46 16.68
C ILE A 224 20.96 6.20 17.80
N ALA A 225 20.76 7.51 17.69
CA ALA A 225 20.07 8.32 18.69
C ALA A 225 18.61 7.85 18.92
N GLN A 226 17.95 7.38 17.86
CA GLN A 226 16.61 6.78 17.93
C GLN A 226 16.62 5.32 18.46
N GLY A 227 17.78 4.77 18.73
CA GLY A 227 17.93 3.40 19.22
C GLY A 227 17.57 2.32 18.20
N TRP A 228 17.61 2.62 16.90
CA TRP A 228 17.30 1.63 15.85
C TRP A 228 18.47 0.71 15.54
N ILE A 229 19.68 1.27 15.64
CA ILE A 229 20.93 0.53 15.48
C ILE A 229 21.89 0.87 16.63
N GLY A 230 22.73 -0.08 16.99
CA GLY A 230 23.86 0.15 17.91
C GLY A 230 24.99 0.95 17.25
N GLU A 231 25.96 1.38 18.04
CA GLU A 231 27.16 2.07 17.55
C GLU A 231 27.97 1.19 16.58
N ASP A 232 27.93 -0.13 16.78
CA ASP A 232 28.53 -1.15 15.90
C ASP A 232 27.72 -1.40 14.61
N GLY A 233 26.54 -0.78 14.49
CA GLY A 233 25.61 -0.97 13.37
C GLY A 233 24.72 -2.20 13.51
N SER A 234 24.76 -2.91 14.65
CA SER A 234 23.85 -4.02 14.93
C SER A 234 22.41 -3.50 15.04
N ARG A 235 21.47 -4.34 14.59
CA ARG A 235 20.05 -4.05 14.72
C ARG A 235 19.60 -4.18 16.16
N THR A 236 18.86 -3.20 16.68
CA THR A 236 18.28 -3.25 18.01
C THR A 236 17.22 -4.36 18.12
N ALA A 237 17.08 -4.95 19.29
CA ALA A 237 16.03 -5.94 19.57
C ALA A 237 14.64 -5.32 19.35
N GLY A 238 13.70 -6.12 18.86
CA GLY A 238 12.32 -5.67 18.55
C GLY A 238 12.08 -5.33 17.08
N PHE A 239 13.13 -5.07 16.29
CA PHE A 239 12.96 -4.91 14.85
C PHE A 239 12.70 -6.26 14.15
N LYS A 240 11.68 -6.30 13.31
CA LYS A 240 11.37 -7.46 12.47
C LYS A 240 12.42 -7.65 11.37
N THR A 241 12.54 -8.88 10.90
CA THR A 241 13.23 -9.15 9.62
C THR A 241 12.36 -8.71 8.44
N PRO A 242 12.93 -8.51 7.23
CA PRO A 242 12.13 -8.24 6.04
C PRO A 242 11.05 -9.30 5.76
N ALA A 243 11.34 -10.58 6.03
CA ALA A 243 10.38 -11.67 5.88
C ALA A 243 9.19 -11.56 6.85
N GLN A 244 9.44 -11.19 8.11
CA GLN A 244 8.41 -10.90 9.10
C GLN A 244 7.63 -9.61 8.77
N GLY A 245 8.33 -8.57 8.28
CA GLY A 245 7.70 -7.32 7.87
C GLY A 245 6.76 -7.50 6.67
N ALA A 246 7.04 -8.44 5.78
CA ALA A 246 6.18 -8.75 4.64
C ALA A 246 4.92 -9.55 5.01
N ALA A 247 4.92 -10.23 6.16
CA ALA A 247 3.86 -11.17 6.55
C ALA A 247 2.47 -10.55 6.56
N THR A 248 2.29 -9.37 7.19
CA THR A 248 0.97 -8.72 7.27
C THR A 248 0.44 -8.32 5.90
N ALA A 249 1.30 -7.85 4.96
CA ALA A 249 0.87 -7.50 3.61
C ALA A 249 0.46 -8.75 2.80
N VAL A 250 1.21 -9.83 2.94
CA VAL A 250 0.90 -11.12 2.30
C VAL A 250 -0.37 -11.72 2.90
N TRP A 251 -0.55 -11.66 4.21
CA TRP A 251 -1.76 -12.10 4.89
C TRP A 251 -2.99 -11.30 4.43
N ALA A 252 -2.91 -9.98 4.40
CA ALA A 252 -4.00 -9.15 3.90
C ALA A 252 -4.35 -9.44 2.43
N ALA A 253 -3.34 -9.84 1.65
CA ALA A 253 -3.52 -10.20 0.25
C ALA A 253 -4.16 -11.58 0.05
N THR A 254 -4.05 -12.51 1.01
CA THR A 254 -4.42 -13.93 0.79
C THR A 254 -5.39 -14.51 1.80
N ALA A 255 -5.51 -13.96 3.01
CA ALA A 255 -6.33 -14.52 4.09
C ALA A 255 -7.83 -14.47 3.75
N PRO A 256 -8.53 -15.63 3.67
CA PRO A 256 -9.97 -15.65 3.37
C PRO A 256 -10.81 -15.04 4.48
N GLN A 257 -10.31 -15.02 5.72
CA GLN A 257 -11.01 -14.44 6.87
C GLN A 257 -11.30 -12.95 6.70
N LEU A 258 -10.53 -12.24 5.84
CA LEU A 258 -10.69 -10.81 5.60
C LEU A 258 -11.78 -10.43 4.58
N GLU A 259 -12.48 -11.39 3.98
CA GLU A 259 -13.48 -11.08 2.94
C GLU A 259 -14.57 -10.10 3.38
N ALA A 260 -15.01 -10.19 4.64
CA ALA A 260 -16.03 -9.32 5.21
C ALA A 260 -15.48 -7.99 5.78
N PHE A 261 -14.17 -7.78 5.77
CA PHE A 261 -13.50 -6.70 6.49
C PHE A 261 -12.81 -5.68 5.57
N GLY A 262 -13.37 -5.44 4.37
CA GLY A 262 -12.83 -4.43 3.47
C GLY A 262 -12.66 -3.07 4.16
N GLY A 263 -11.51 -2.40 3.92
CA GLY A 263 -11.15 -1.14 4.56
C GLY A 263 -10.43 -1.29 5.92
N ALA A 264 -10.25 -2.52 6.42
CA ALA A 264 -9.56 -2.73 7.67
C ALA A 264 -8.09 -2.29 7.61
N TYR A 265 -7.62 -1.74 8.72
CA TYR A 265 -6.20 -1.52 9.00
C TYR A 265 -5.66 -2.73 9.74
N CYS A 266 -4.61 -3.36 9.20
CA CYS A 266 -4.07 -4.61 9.70
C CYS A 266 -2.66 -4.42 10.27
N GLN A 267 -2.36 -5.12 11.36
CA GLN A 267 -1.07 -5.16 12.02
C GLN A 267 -0.82 -6.59 12.53
N ASP A 268 0.42 -7.06 12.42
CA ASP A 268 0.83 -8.37 12.97
C ASP A 268 -0.06 -9.54 12.50
N CYS A 269 -0.43 -9.53 11.21
CA CYS A 269 -1.31 -10.51 10.57
C CYS A 269 -2.70 -10.63 11.23
N ASP A 270 -3.23 -9.54 11.77
CA ASP A 270 -4.59 -9.44 12.30
C ASP A 270 -5.17 -8.04 12.00
N ILE A 271 -6.44 -7.82 12.22
CA ILE A 271 -7.03 -6.47 12.22
C ILE A 271 -6.53 -5.74 13.47
N ALA A 272 -6.02 -4.53 13.30
CA ALA A 272 -5.55 -3.73 14.41
C ALA A 272 -6.72 -3.18 15.23
N GLU A 273 -6.56 -3.14 16.54
CA GLU A 273 -7.49 -2.44 17.43
C GLU A 273 -7.27 -0.92 17.39
N PRO A 274 -8.25 -0.12 17.81
CA PRO A 274 -8.05 1.32 17.99
C PRO A 274 -6.88 1.58 18.95
N ALA A 275 -6.05 2.58 18.59
CA ALA A 275 -4.91 2.96 19.42
C ALA A 275 -5.37 3.47 20.78
N THR A 276 -4.80 2.94 21.86
CA THR A 276 -5.11 3.31 23.24
C THR A 276 -4.15 4.33 23.82
N THR A 277 -3.03 4.60 23.14
CA THR A 277 -1.97 5.53 23.57
C THR A 277 -1.50 6.39 22.42
N GLU A 278 -0.66 7.40 22.70
CA GLU A 278 0.06 8.19 21.71
C GLU A 278 1.37 7.52 21.26
N ASP A 279 1.80 6.46 21.92
CA ASP A 279 3.01 5.74 21.56
C ASP A 279 2.77 4.83 20.35
N MET A 280 3.34 5.22 19.23
CA MET A 280 3.26 4.48 17.96
C MET A 280 3.91 3.08 18.01
N LEU A 281 4.74 2.79 19.01
CA LEU A 281 5.39 1.49 19.20
C LEU A 281 4.47 0.47 19.88
N VAL A 282 3.46 0.94 20.62
CA VAL A 282 2.41 0.08 21.21
C VAL A 282 1.52 -0.50 20.11
N GLY A 283 1.36 0.22 18.99
CA GLY A 283 0.54 -0.21 17.88
C GLY A 283 -0.92 0.23 17.97
N GLY A 284 -1.75 -0.37 17.13
CA GLY A 284 -3.14 0.02 16.93
C GLY A 284 -3.30 1.01 15.77
N VAL A 285 -4.51 1.53 15.59
CA VAL A 285 -4.83 2.50 14.55
C VAL A 285 -5.50 3.74 15.13
N LYS A 286 -5.05 4.91 14.73
CA LYS A 286 -5.65 6.19 15.12
C LYS A 286 -7.00 6.38 14.42
N PRO A 287 -8.01 6.97 15.10
CA PRO A 287 -9.34 7.15 14.53
C PRO A 287 -9.35 7.86 13.18
N TRP A 288 -8.53 8.90 13.00
CA TRP A 288 -8.46 9.66 11.75
C TRP A 288 -7.96 8.84 10.55
N ALA A 289 -7.19 7.77 10.78
CA ALA A 289 -6.63 6.95 9.72
C ALA A 289 -7.61 5.91 9.14
N VAL A 290 -8.78 5.74 9.76
CA VAL A 290 -9.84 4.82 9.33
C VAL A 290 -11.21 5.50 9.29
N ASP A 291 -11.26 6.82 9.36
CA ASP A 291 -12.48 7.62 9.29
C ASP A 291 -13.02 7.62 7.84
N PRO A 292 -14.26 7.14 7.60
CA PRO A 292 -14.85 7.11 6.27
C PRO A 292 -15.10 8.48 5.65
N GLU A 293 -15.39 9.52 6.47
CA GLU A 293 -15.60 10.88 5.96
C GLU A 293 -14.27 11.48 5.50
N ALA A 294 -13.20 11.32 6.30
CA ALA A 294 -11.84 11.70 5.92
C ALA A 294 -11.37 10.93 4.68
N ALA A 295 -11.68 9.64 4.57
CA ALA A 295 -11.36 8.81 3.42
C ALA A 295 -12.04 9.31 2.13
N ALA A 296 -13.32 9.66 2.21
CA ALA A 296 -14.05 10.24 1.08
C ALA A 296 -13.51 11.63 0.69
N ARG A 297 -13.18 12.46 1.68
CA ARG A 297 -12.55 13.78 1.45
C ARG A 297 -11.19 13.65 0.79
N LEU A 298 -10.35 12.71 1.25
CA LEU A 298 -9.04 12.44 0.65
C LEU A 298 -9.16 11.93 -0.78
N TRP A 299 -10.13 11.06 -1.06
CA TRP A 299 -10.40 10.59 -2.42
C TRP A 299 -10.75 11.75 -3.35
N ALA A 300 -11.64 12.63 -2.93
CA ALA A 300 -12.02 13.82 -3.70
C ALA A 300 -10.81 14.73 -3.97
N LEU A 301 -9.97 14.97 -2.96
CA LEU A 301 -8.74 15.75 -3.08
C LEU A 301 -7.73 15.07 -4.03
N SER A 302 -7.53 13.77 -3.90
CA SER A 302 -6.62 13.01 -4.77
C SER A 302 -7.10 13.00 -6.22
N ARG A 303 -8.41 12.92 -6.44
CA ARG A 303 -9.03 13.08 -7.75
C ARG A 303 -8.78 14.48 -8.34
N GLU A 304 -8.91 15.52 -7.54
CA GLU A 304 -8.62 16.89 -7.97
C GLU A 304 -7.17 17.05 -8.44
N PHE A 305 -6.21 16.51 -7.66
CA PHE A 305 -4.80 16.59 -7.98
C PHE A 305 -4.41 15.76 -9.21
N THR A 306 -4.97 14.57 -9.36
CA THR A 306 -4.57 13.62 -10.41
C THR A 306 -5.44 13.64 -11.66
N GLY A 307 -6.65 14.19 -11.58
CA GLY A 307 -7.65 14.13 -12.64
C GLY A 307 -8.27 12.73 -12.85
N LEU A 308 -8.06 11.77 -11.94
CA LEU A 308 -8.44 10.37 -12.10
C LEU A 308 -9.58 9.99 -11.15
N ASP A 309 -10.59 9.26 -11.68
CA ASP A 309 -11.74 8.74 -10.91
C ASP A 309 -12.39 7.55 -11.64
N SER A 310 -11.64 6.48 -11.86
CA SER A 310 -12.10 5.34 -12.66
C SER A 310 -13.16 4.50 -11.96
N PHE A 311 -13.18 4.48 -10.62
CA PHE A 311 -14.11 3.68 -9.85
C PHE A 311 -15.52 4.28 -9.77
N THR A 312 -15.65 5.60 -9.60
CA THR A 312 -16.96 6.28 -9.57
C THR A 312 -17.58 6.41 -10.95
N ALA A 313 -16.78 6.47 -12.01
CA ALA A 313 -17.29 6.48 -13.38
C ALA A 313 -17.97 5.14 -13.79
N CYS A 314 -17.50 4.02 -13.25
CA CYS A 314 -18.05 2.70 -13.55
C CYS A 314 -19.46 2.48 -12.96
N HIS A 315 -19.78 3.10 -11.83
CA HIS A 315 -21.12 3.02 -11.20
C HIS A 315 -22.20 3.85 -11.92
N ARG A 316 -21.84 4.66 -12.93
CA ARG A 316 -22.77 5.51 -13.72
C ARG A 316 -23.22 4.87 -15.04
N ARG A 317 -22.85 3.61 -15.34
CA ARG A 317 -23.42 2.93 -16.52
C ARG A 317 -24.87 2.56 -16.20
N PRO A 318 -25.87 3.14 -16.89
CA PRO A 318 -27.26 2.74 -16.72
C PRO A 318 -27.37 1.28 -17.17
N THR A 319 -27.99 0.46 -16.35
CA THR A 319 -28.47 -0.87 -16.75
C THR A 319 -29.34 -0.68 -17.99
N ILE A 320 -28.84 -1.05 -19.16
CA ILE A 320 -29.66 -1.12 -20.36
C ILE A 320 -30.66 -2.23 -20.09
N ALA A 321 -31.87 -1.85 -19.69
CA ALA A 321 -33.00 -2.75 -19.66
C ALA A 321 -33.19 -3.30 -21.10
N MET A 322 -32.94 -4.58 -21.30
CA MET A 322 -33.37 -5.26 -22.53
C MET A 322 -34.89 -5.18 -22.58
N MET A 323 -35.39 -4.22 -23.34
CA MET A 323 -36.78 -4.26 -23.82
C MET A 323 -36.86 -5.44 -24.77
N HIS A 324 -37.42 -6.53 -24.32
CA HIS A 324 -37.93 -7.59 -25.20
C HIS A 324 -39.23 -7.07 -25.84
N ASP A 325 -39.10 -6.47 -27.00
CA ASP A 325 -40.24 -6.36 -27.92
C ASP A 325 -40.59 -7.78 -28.39
N ARG A 326 -41.77 -8.26 -28.02
CA ARG A 326 -42.44 -9.37 -28.69
C ARG A 326 -43.32 -8.75 -29.78
N PRO A 327 -43.18 -9.13 -31.01
CA PRO A 327 -44.24 -8.91 -32.01
C PRO A 327 -45.34 -9.99 -31.86
N LEU A 328 -46.55 -9.55 -32.17
CA LEU A 328 -47.81 -10.32 -32.30
C LEU A 328 -47.71 -11.50 -33.25
#